data_d99164677c62f35621873955c74e33e8
#
_entry.id   d99164677c62f35621873955c74e33e8
#
_cell.length_a   1.000
_cell.length_b   1.000
_cell.length_c   1.000
_cell.angle_alpha   90.00
_cell.angle_beta   90.00
_cell.angle_gamma   90.00
#
_symmetry.space_group_name_H-M   'P 1'
#
loop_
_entity.id
_entity.type
_entity.pdbx_description
1 polymer ?
#
loop_
_entity_poly.entity_id
_entity_poly.type
_entity_poly.pdbx_seq_one_letter_code
_entity_poly.pdbx_strand_id
1 'polypeptide(L)'
;MTTKRKAASPAVPVKVARIYMRVSTEAQDLQRQEGIAQAARAAGYYVAGIYREKASGARADRPELLRMIDDLQAGEIVVAEKIDRISRLPLAEAERLVASIRAKGARLSVPGIIDLDELAAEAQGVPRIVLESVQDMLLKLALQMARDDYEDRRERQRQGIELAKAAGRYAGRKTDTATHARIVALREGGKSIAETARLAGCSQSQVKRVCAMARPAVGDKKELARS
;
A
#
# COMPACT_ATOMS: atom_id res chain seq x y z
N MET A 1 56.84 -29.00 24.42
CA MET A 1 56.45 -27.90 23.50
C MET A 1 54.94 -27.65 23.70
N THR A 2 54.62 -26.58 24.43
CA THR A 2 53.24 -26.25 24.81
C THR A 2 52.69 -25.26 23.82
N THR A 3 51.83 -25.66 22.90
CA THR A 3 51.17 -24.82 21.92
C THR A 3 50.16 -23.90 22.60
N LYS A 4 50.50 -22.62 22.71
CA LYS A 4 49.65 -21.54 23.20
C LYS A 4 48.44 -21.40 22.25
N ARG A 5 47.23 -21.86 22.64
CA ARG A 5 45.97 -21.58 21.93
C ARG A 5 45.79 -20.06 21.91
N LYS A 6 45.83 -19.47 20.70
CA LYS A 6 45.51 -18.06 20.45
C LYS A 6 44.02 -17.87 20.85
N ALA A 7 43.80 -17.06 21.88
CA ALA A 7 42.45 -16.69 22.29
C ALA A 7 41.74 -16.01 21.11
N ALA A 8 40.57 -16.55 20.70
CA ALA A 8 39.75 -15.92 19.68
C ALA A 8 39.32 -14.52 20.18
N SER A 9 39.57 -13.49 19.40
CA SER A 9 39.02 -12.16 19.65
C SER A 9 37.52 -12.26 19.86
N PRO A 10 36.93 -11.52 20.83
CA PRO A 10 35.48 -11.50 20.98
C PRO A 10 34.86 -11.08 19.68
N ALA A 11 34.02 -11.92 19.10
CA ALA A 11 33.27 -11.60 17.88
C ALA A 11 32.38 -10.39 18.19
N VAL A 12 32.58 -9.31 17.45
CA VAL A 12 31.70 -8.14 17.51
C VAL A 12 30.29 -8.65 17.18
N PRO A 13 29.28 -8.41 18.03
CA PRO A 13 27.93 -8.90 17.77
C PRO A 13 27.42 -8.30 16.45
N VAL A 14 27.05 -9.16 15.53
CA VAL A 14 26.53 -8.74 14.21
C VAL A 14 25.18 -8.07 14.44
N LYS A 15 25.07 -6.77 14.14
CA LYS A 15 23.79 -6.06 14.15
C LYS A 15 22.96 -6.57 12.97
N VAL A 16 21.77 -7.12 13.22
CA VAL A 16 20.91 -7.73 12.21
C VAL A 16 19.71 -6.83 11.91
N ALA A 17 19.45 -6.57 10.63
CA ALA A 17 18.31 -5.79 10.18
C ALA A 17 17.38 -6.59 9.28
N ARG A 18 16.07 -6.38 9.44
CA ARG A 18 15.02 -6.79 8.51
C ARG A 18 14.41 -5.56 7.87
N ILE A 19 14.30 -5.56 6.56
CA ILE A 19 13.81 -4.42 5.80
C ILE A 19 12.35 -4.66 5.43
N TYR A 20 11.48 -3.73 5.80
CA TYR A 20 10.08 -3.73 5.39
C TYR A 20 9.81 -2.60 4.41
N MET A 21 9.17 -2.93 3.29
CA MET A 21 8.84 -1.98 2.23
C MET A 21 7.41 -2.20 1.74
N ARG A 22 6.74 -1.10 1.38
CA ARG A 22 5.50 -1.13 0.64
C ARG A 22 5.74 -0.74 -0.81
N VAL A 23 5.35 -1.64 -1.71
CA VAL A 23 5.60 -1.52 -3.14
C VAL A 23 4.31 -1.26 -3.92
N SER A 24 4.38 -0.43 -4.97
CA SER A 24 3.24 -0.11 -5.86
C SER A 24 3.46 -0.60 -7.29
N THR A 25 4.71 -0.57 -7.79
CA THR A 25 5.11 -1.03 -9.13
C THR A 25 6.53 -1.60 -9.11
N GLU A 26 6.80 -2.63 -9.95
CA GLU A 26 8.03 -3.44 -9.85
C GLU A 26 9.33 -2.67 -10.17
N ALA A 27 9.35 -1.78 -11.15
CA ALA A 27 10.62 -1.16 -11.60
C ALA A 27 11.15 -0.06 -10.66
N GLN A 28 10.29 0.79 -10.09
CA GLN A 28 10.70 1.84 -9.14
C GLN A 28 11.06 1.28 -7.76
N ASP A 29 10.55 0.08 -7.47
CA ASP A 29 10.71 -0.57 -6.17
C ASP A 29 12.08 -1.24 -6.02
N LEU A 30 12.71 -1.71 -7.11
CA LEU A 30 14.04 -2.32 -7.07
C LEU A 30 15.12 -1.31 -6.67
N GLN A 31 15.15 -0.12 -7.28
CA GLN A 31 16.13 0.93 -6.94
C GLN A 31 15.99 1.40 -5.48
N ARG A 32 14.76 1.57 -4.99
CA ARG A 32 14.51 1.94 -3.59
C ARG A 32 14.96 0.85 -2.63
N GLN A 33 14.70 -0.40 -2.98
CA GLN A 33 15.12 -1.55 -2.19
C GLN A 33 16.64 -1.61 -2.05
N GLU A 34 17.36 -1.45 -3.16
CA GLU A 34 18.82 -1.43 -3.16
C GLU A 34 19.35 -0.29 -2.30
N GLY A 35 18.80 0.91 -2.41
CA GLY A 35 19.17 2.07 -1.60
C GLY A 35 19.00 1.84 -0.11
N ILE A 36 17.87 1.29 0.33
CA ILE A 36 17.62 1.00 1.75
C ILE A 36 18.55 -0.11 2.25
N ALA A 37 18.76 -1.17 1.46
CA ALA A 37 19.63 -2.26 1.83
C ALA A 37 21.10 -1.82 1.88
N GLN A 38 21.53 -0.95 0.97
CA GLN A 38 22.87 -0.36 0.99
C GLN A 38 23.07 0.55 2.20
N ALA A 39 22.08 1.40 2.52
CA ALA A 39 22.13 2.27 3.69
C ALA A 39 22.22 1.45 5.00
N ALA A 40 21.44 0.38 5.12
CA ALA A 40 21.51 -0.52 6.28
C ALA A 40 22.88 -1.18 6.39
N ARG A 41 23.47 -1.67 5.27
CA ARG A 41 24.81 -2.27 5.26
C ARG A 41 25.88 -1.24 5.59
N ALA A 42 25.78 -0.02 5.06
CA ALA A 42 26.71 1.08 5.35
C ALA A 42 26.68 1.47 6.83
N ALA A 43 25.52 1.33 7.49
CA ALA A 43 25.37 1.49 8.93
C ALA A 43 25.83 0.27 9.76
N GLY A 44 26.44 -0.74 9.12
CA GLY A 44 27.01 -1.91 9.78
C GLY A 44 26.03 -3.03 10.08
N TYR A 45 24.84 -3.02 9.46
CA TYR A 45 23.84 -4.10 9.65
C TYR A 45 24.01 -5.23 8.64
N TYR A 46 23.84 -6.45 9.10
CA TYR A 46 23.57 -7.60 8.25
C TYR A 46 22.06 -7.63 7.90
N VAL A 47 21.72 -7.60 6.63
CA VAL A 47 20.32 -7.65 6.16
C VAL A 47 19.90 -9.10 6.07
N ALA A 48 19.12 -9.56 7.06
CA ALA A 48 18.64 -10.94 7.16
C ALA A 48 17.39 -11.23 6.29
N GLY A 49 16.61 -10.20 5.94
CA GLY A 49 15.43 -10.38 5.11
C GLY A 49 14.88 -9.05 4.58
N ILE A 50 14.15 -9.15 3.45
CA ILE A 50 13.45 -8.03 2.83
C ILE A 50 12.01 -8.46 2.57
N TYR A 51 11.05 -7.74 3.16
CA TYR A 51 9.63 -8.03 3.12
C TYR A 51 8.92 -6.97 2.29
N ARG A 52 8.29 -7.40 1.18
CA ARG A 52 7.66 -6.51 0.19
C ARG A 52 6.14 -6.64 0.25
N GLU A 53 5.49 -5.62 0.74
CA GLU A 53 4.04 -5.59 0.91
C GLU A 53 3.37 -4.84 -0.25
N LYS A 54 2.38 -5.45 -0.90
CA LYS A 54 1.54 -4.81 -1.94
C LYS A 54 0.25 -4.20 -1.38
N ALA A 55 0.02 -4.29 -0.08
CA ALA A 55 -1.19 -3.78 0.56
C ALA A 55 -1.07 -2.30 0.99
N SER A 56 -2.22 -1.67 1.22
CA SER A 56 -2.28 -0.31 1.78
C SER A 56 -1.80 -0.28 3.23
N GLY A 57 -1.04 0.77 3.61
CA GLY A 57 -0.64 0.99 5.01
C GLY A 57 -1.80 1.29 5.97
N ALA A 58 -3.01 1.56 5.44
CA ALA A 58 -4.24 1.74 6.20
C ALA A 58 -5.01 0.42 6.45
N ARG A 59 -4.44 -0.73 6.08
CA ARG A 59 -4.99 -2.07 6.36
C ARG A 59 -4.18 -2.75 7.45
N ALA A 60 -4.85 -3.50 8.31
CA ALA A 60 -4.20 -4.31 9.35
C ALA A 60 -3.70 -5.66 8.79
N ASP A 61 -4.44 -6.25 7.85
CA ASP A 61 -4.13 -7.52 7.19
C ASP A 61 -3.04 -7.34 6.10
N ARG A 62 -1.79 -7.39 6.54
CA ARG A 62 -0.59 -7.27 5.71
C ARG A 62 0.29 -8.49 5.89
N PRO A 63 0.17 -9.50 5.00
CA PRO A 63 0.83 -10.80 5.20
C PRO A 63 2.35 -10.69 5.31
N GLU A 64 3.00 -9.84 4.52
CA GLU A 64 4.44 -9.69 4.57
C GLU A 64 4.93 -8.98 5.84
N LEU A 65 4.15 -8.01 6.37
CA LEU A 65 4.44 -7.39 7.65
C LEU A 65 4.29 -8.39 8.80
N LEU A 66 3.21 -9.16 8.80
CA LEU A 66 2.96 -10.17 9.83
C LEU A 66 4.04 -11.26 9.79
N ARG A 67 4.40 -11.75 8.60
CA ARG A 67 5.50 -12.70 8.41
C ARG A 67 6.82 -12.12 8.94
N MET A 68 7.13 -10.86 8.64
CA MET A 68 8.33 -10.21 9.17
C MET A 68 8.33 -10.20 10.70
N ILE A 69 7.18 -9.85 11.33
CA ILE A 69 7.06 -9.82 12.79
C ILE A 69 7.25 -11.24 13.37
N ASP A 70 6.71 -12.26 12.72
CA ASP A 70 6.88 -13.65 13.17
C ASP A 70 8.34 -14.11 13.09
N ASP A 71 9.05 -13.71 12.05
CA ASP A 71 10.46 -14.03 11.82
C ASP A 71 11.44 -13.27 12.74
N LEU A 72 10.99 -12.17 13.42
CA LEU A 72 11.85 -11.34 14.26
C LEU A 72 12.46 -12.11 15.42
N GLN A 73 13.75 -11.83 15.69
CA GLN A 73 14.49 -12.31 16.84
C GLN A 73 14.88 -11.13 17.74
N ALA A 74 15.14 -11.44 19.01
CA ALA A 74 15.58 -10.44 19.97
C ALA A 74 16.90 -9.78 19.55
N GLY A 75 16.95 -8.45 19.66
CA GLY A 75 18.10 -7.64 19.26
C GLY A 75 18.14 -7.25 17.77
N GLU A 76 17.22 -7.78 16.93
CA GLU A 76 17.12 -7.36 15.53
C GLU A 76 16.48 -5.97 15.38
N ILE A 77 16.70 -5.34 14.22
CA ILE A 77 16.13 -4.04 13.89
C ILE A 77 15.26 -4.16 12.65
N VAL A 78 14.04 -3.61 12.73
CA VAL A 78 13.15 -3.41 11.59
C VAL A 78 13.49 -2.06 10.97
N VAL A 79 13.91 -2.06 9.72
CA VAL A 79 14.20 -0.85 8.94
C VAL A 79 13.08 -0.59 7.94
N ALA A 80 12.50 0.61 7.98
CA ALA A 80 11.53 1.07 6.99
C ALA A 80 11.93 2.44 6.45
N GLU A 81 11.60 2.70 5.17
CA GLU A 81 11.92 3.98 4.50
C GLU A 81 11.29 5.19 5.21
N LYS A 82 10.05 5.04 5.67
CA LYS A 82 9.26 6.05 6.37
C LYS A 82 8.27 5.38 7.30
N ILE A 83 7.81 6.10 8.30
CA ILE A 83 6.82 5.60 9.27
C ILE A 83 5.49 5.26 8.59
N ASP A 84 5.08 5.98 7.54
CA ASP A 84 3.88 5.72 6.77
C ASP A 84 3.91 4.40 5.98
N ARG A 85 5.09 3.79 5.83
CA ARG A 85 5.23 2.42 5.31
C ARG A 85 4.83 1.40 6.36
N ILE A 86 5.21 1.66 7.62
CA ILE A 86 4.87 0.81 8.75
C ILE A 86 3.37 0.88 9.05
N SER A 87 2.81 2.09 9.22
CA SER A 87 1.38 2.22 9.54
C SER A 87 0.77 3.53 9.08
N ARG A 88 -0.51 3.48 8.72
CA ARG A 88 -1.47 4.58 8.56
C ARG A 88 -2.80 4.20 9.22
N LEU A 89 -2.74 3.25 10.14
CA LEU A 89 -3.87 2.81 10.95
C LEU A 89 -4.22 3.90 11.98
N PRO A 90 -5.41 3.86 12.58
CA PRO A 90 -5.70 4.62 13.78
C PRO A 90 -4.61 4.42 14.84
N LEU A 91 -4.31 5.46 15.62
CA LEU A 91 -3.14 5.47 16.52
C LEU A 91 -3.08 4.22 17.42
N ALA A 92 -4.19 3.86 18.07
CA ALA A 92 -4.24 2.70 18.96
C ALA A 92 -3.87 1.37 18.26
N GLU A 93 -4.23 1.21 16.99
CA GLU A 93 -3.87 0.01 16.21
C GLU A 93 -2.41 0.07 15.75
N ALA A 94 -1.92 1.25 15.40
CA ALA A 94 -0.52 1.46 15.04
C ALA A 94 0.41 1.22 16.24
N GLU A 95 0.03 1.65 17.44
CA GLU A 95 0.74 1.37 18.69
C GLU A 95 0.80 -0.13 19.00
N ARG A 96 -0.32 -0.86 18.82
CA ARG A 96 -0.33 -2.34 18.99
C ARG A 96 0.63 -3.02 18.02
N LEU A 97 0.69 -2.55 16.79
CA LEU A 97 1.61 -3.08 15.79
C LEU A 97 3.08 -2.86 16.22
N VAL A 98 3.42 -1.66 16.68
CA VAL A 98 4.78 -1.38 17.19
C VAL A 98 5.06 -2.20 18.45
N ALA A 99 4.08 -2.33 19.34
CA ALA A 99 4.21 -3.17 20.54
C ALA A 99 4.51 -4.64 20.18
N SER A 100 3.91 -5.18 19.09
CA SER A 100 4.20 -6.55 18.64
C SER A 100 5.66 -6.72 18.15
N ILE A 101 6.24 -5.71 17.51
CA ILE A 101 7.66 -5.71 17.13
C ILE A 101 8.54 -5.70 18.40
N ARG A 102 8.23 -4.82 19.35
CA ARG A 102 8.96 -4.69 20.62
C ARG A 102 8.85 -5.95 21.48
N ALA A 103 7.69 -6.62 21.49
CA ALA A 103 7.47 -7.88 22.21
C ALA A 103 8.38 -9.02 21.73
N LYS A 104 8.85 -8.97 20.48
CA LYS A 104 9.87 -9.87 19.93
C LYS A 104 11.30 -9.48 20.37
N GLY A 105 11.46 -8.42 21.16
CA GLY A 105 12.78 -7.87 21.52
C GLY A 105 13.47 -7.13 20.39
N ALA A 106 12.73 -6.77 19.32
CA ALA A 106 13.25 -6.04 18.17
C ALA A 106 12.95 -4.54 18.30
N ARG A 107 13.72 -3.72 17.57
CA ARG A 107 13.56 -2.26 17.51
C ARG A 107 13.09 -1.81 16.13
N LEU A 108 12.46 -0.63 16.06
CA LEU A 108 12.03 -0.03 14.80
C LEU A 108 12.93 1.18 14.50
N SER A 109 13.61 1.14 13.36
CA SER A 109 14.44 2.22 12.84
C SER A 109 13.81 2.82 11.58
N VAL A 110 13.48 4.11 11.65
CA VAL A 110 12.88 4.86 10.54
C VAL A 110 13.66 6.16 10.35
N PRO A 111 14.23 6.41 9.16
CA PRO A 111 14.92 7.67 8.88
C PRO A 111 14.03 8.89 9.15
N GLY A 112 14.59 9.90 9.80
CA GLY A 112 13.87 11.12 10.18
C GLY A 112 13.16 11.06 11.54
N ILE A 113 13.11 9.90 12.19
CA ILE A 113 12.77 9.78 13.61
C ILE A 113 14.06 9.59 14.38
N ILE A 114 14.28 10.43 15.39
CA ILE A 114 15.47 10.33 16.24
C ILE A 114 15.43 8.97 16.96
N ASP A 115 16.48 8.19 16.82
CA ASP A 115 16.67 6.94 17.53
C ASP A 115 17.48 7.20 18.80
N LEU A 116 16.83 7.09 19.94
CA LEU A 116 17.44 7.28 21.26
C LEU A 116 17.75 5.96 21.96
N ASP A 117 17.49 4.82 21.30
CA ASP A 117 17.61 3.49 21.92
C ASP A 117 19.03 3.18 22.38
N GLU A 118 20.06 3.59 21.63
CA GLU A 118 21.46 3.39 22.04
C GLU A 118 21.82 4.24 23.27
N LEU A 119 21.39 5.51 23.28
CA LEU A 119 21.59 6.39 24.43
C LEU A 119 20.82 5.90 25.67
N ALA A 120 19.61 5.39 25.48
CA ALA A 120 18.80 4.83 26.56
C ALA A 120 19.42 3.53 27.11
N ALA A 121 20.04 2.71 26.25
CA ALA A 121 20.71 1.49 26.69
C ALA A 121 21.96 1.75 27.54
N GLU A 122 22.67 2.83 27.31
CA GLU A 122 23.85 3.27 28.08
C GLU A 122 23.48 4.01 29.39
N ALA A 123 22.28 4.59 29.43
CA ALA A 123 21.79 5.36 30.56
C ALA A 123 21.23 4.44 31.67
N GLN A 124 21.32 4.89 32.92
CA GLN A 124 20.71 4.22 34.08
C GLN A 124 19.83 5.14 34.89
N GLY A 125 18.84 4.60 35.58
CA GLY A 125 17.96 5.37 36.48
C GLY A 125 17.07 6.37 35.70
N VAL A 126 16.93 7.58 36.24
CA VAL A 126 16.03 8.61 35.70
C VAL A 126 16.37 9.01 34.25
N PRO A 127 17.63 9.23 33.84
CA PRO A 127 17.96 9.53 32.45
C PRO A 127 17.43 8.49 31.46
N ARG A 128 17.54 7.21 31.78
CA ARG A 128 17.02 6.11 30.94
C ARG A 128 15.50 6.23 30.76
N ILE A 129 14.75 6.42 31.85
CA ILE A 129 13.29 6.57 31.81
C ILE A 129 12.88 7.76 30.92
N VAL A 130 13.60 8.88 31.04
CA VAL A 130 13.35 10.07 30.19
C VAL A 130 13.59 9.78 28.73
N LEU A 131 14.71 9.15 28.36
CA LEU A 131 15.06 8.85 26.97
C LEU A 131 14.04 7.87 26.35
N GLU A 132 13.66 6.81 27.05
CA GLU A 132 12.62 5.87 26.63
C GLU A 132 11.27 6.57 26.43
N SER A 133 10.88 7.45 27.35
CA SER A 133 9.61 8.21 27.27
C SER A 133 9.59 9.19 26.10
N VAL A 134 10.70 9.88 25.84
CA VAL A 134 10.83 10.78 24.70
C VAL A 134 10.78 9.99 23.38
N GLN A 135 11.48 8.85 23.30
CA GLN A 135 11.43 7.98 22.13
C GLN A 135 10.02 7.52 21.82
N ASP A 136 9.27 7.09 22.85
CA ASP A 136 7.87 6.67 22.69
C ASP A 136 6.97 7.82 22.22
N MET A 137 7.16 9.01 22.78
CA MET A 137 6.41 10.18 22.37
C MET A 137 6.68 10.55 20.91
N LEU A 138 7.95 10.57 20.48
CA LEU A 138 8.34 10.88 19.10
C LEU A 138 7.74 9.87 18.11
N LEU A 139 7.75 8.59 18.47
CA LEU A 139 7.17 7.55 17.65
C LEU A 139 5.64 7.69 17.52
N LYS A 140 4.95 7.98 18.62
CA LYS A 140 3.49 8.23 18.63
C LYS A 140 3.12 9.43 17.76
N LEU A 141 3.86 10.53 17.89
CA LEU A 141 3.67 11.71 17.04
C LEU A 141 3.86 11.39 15.56
N ALA A 142 4.92 10.66 15.22
CA ALA A 142 5.19 10.27 13.84
C ALA A 142 4.09 9.35 13.26
N LEU A 143 3.56 8.40 14.06
CA LEU A 143 2.44 7.54 13.68
C LEU A 143 1.16 8.35 13.45
N GLN A 144 0.86 9.30 14.34
CA GLN A 144 -0.31 10.17 14.20
C GLN A 144 -0.18 11.06 12.96
N MET A 145 0.96 11.70 12.73
CA MET A 145 1.20 12.50 11.52
C MET A 145 1.04 11.69 10.23
N ALA A 146 1.51 10.44 10.21
CA ALA A 146 1.31 9.55 9.06
C ALA A 146 -0.16 9.20 8.80
N ARG A 147 -0.97 9.15 9.86
CA ARG A 147 -2.42 8.96 9.79
C ARG A 147 -3.11 10.21 9.26
N ASP A 148 -2.82 11.37 9.84
CA ASP A 148 -3.40 12.67 9.47
C ASP A 148 -3.12 12.97 7.98
N ASP A 149 -1.88 12.82 7.53
CA ASP A 149 -1.49 12.94 6.12
C ASP A 149 -2.28 12.01 5.19
N TYR A 150 -2.62 10.81 5.65
CA TYR A 150 -3.42 9.88 4.88
C TYR A 150 -4.87 10.33 4.79
N GLU A 151 -5.45 10.77 5.90
CA GLU A 151 -6.84 11.27 5.97
C GLU A 151 -7.01 12.53 5.13
N ASP A 152 -6.10 13.48 5.22
CA ASP A 152 -6.09 14.72 4.44
C ASP A 152 -6.01 14.46 2.93
N ARG A 153 -5.17 13.51 2.52
CA ARG A 153 -5.08 13.12 1.10
C ARG A 153 -6.38 12.47 0.61
N ARG A 154 -6.99 11.63 1.43
CA ARG A 154 -8.24 10.96 1.12
C ARG A 154 -9.39 11.97 1.02
N GLU A 155 -9.44 12.93 1.93
CA GLU A 155 -10.45 13.97 1.93
C GLU A 155 -10.31 14.89 0.71
N ARG A 156 -9.11 15.35 0.40
CA ARG A 156 -8.85 16.14 -0.83
C ARG A 156 -9.22 15.38 -2.11
N GLN A 157 -8.96 14.07 -2.14
CA GLN A 157 -9.37 13.22 -3.27
C GLN A 157 -10.89 13.14 -3.36
N ARG A 158 -11.61 12.96 -2.25
CA ARG A 158 -13.08 12.93 -2.20
C ARG A 158 -13.67 14.23 -2.73
N GLN A 159 -13.21 15.36 -2.22
CA GLN A 159 -13.64 16.69 -2.66
C GLN A 159 -13.35 16.92 -4.15
N GLY A 160 -12.18 16.53 -4.63
CA GLY A 160 -11.83 16.63 -6.05
C GLY A 160 -12.74 15.78 -6.94
N ILE A 161 -13.14 14.60 -6.50
CA ILE A 161 -14.11 13.74 -7.21
C ILE A 161 -15.49 14.40 -7.24
N GLU A 162 -15.96 14.97 -6.12
CA GLU A 162 -17.25 15.64 -6.03
C GLU A 162 -17.31 16.87 -6.97
N LEU A 163 -16.27 17.71 -6.94
CA LEU A 163 -16.16 18.86 -7.84
C LEU A 163 -16.11 18.43 -9.34
N ALA A 164 -15.38 17.36 -9.65
CA ALA A 164 -15.32 16.84 -11.00
C ALA A 164 -16.65 16.26 -11.48
N LYS A 165 -17.41 15.60 -10.59
CA LYS A 165 -18.77 15.13 -10.86
C LYS A 165 -19.73 16.30 -11.09
N ALA A 166 -19.70 17.33 -10.25
CA ALA A 166 -20.52 18.54 -10.39
C ALA A 166 -20.19 19.28 -11.69
N ALA A 167 -18.93 19.30 -12.13
CA ALA A 167 -18.49 19.86 -13.40
C ALA A 167 -18.75 18.95 -14.62
N GLY A 168 -19.46 17.83 -14.46
CA GLY A 168 -19.77 16.90 -15.56
C GLY A 168 -18.56 16.15 -16.13
N ARG A 169 -17.39 16.18 -15.46
CA ARG A 169 -16.16 15.53 -15.94
C ARG A 169 -16.17 14.00 -15.77
N TYR A 170 -17.09 13.48 -14.98
CA TYR A 170 -17.28 12.03 -14.74
C TYR A 170 -18.32 11.45 -15.73
N ALA A 171 -18.14 11.71 -17.03
CA ALA A 171 -19.02 11.20 -18.08
C ALA A 171 -18.83 9.71 -18.39
N GLY A 172 -17.92 9.03 -17.67
CA GLY A 172 -17.57 7.65 -17.94
C GLY A 172 -16.74 7.48 -19.24
N ARG A 173 -16.61 6.26 -19.71
CA ARG A 173 -15.96 5.95 -20.99
C ARG A 173 -16.84 6.49 -22.12
N LYS A 174 -16.27 7.30 -23.02
CA LYS A 174 -16.98 7.76 -24.20
C LYS A 174 -17.56 6.57 -24.98
N THR A 175 -18.81 6.72 -25.39
CA THR A 175 -19.48 5.72 -26.21
C THR A 175 -18.74 5.57 -27.53
N ASP A 176 -18.43 4.34 -27.92
CA ASP A 176 -17.86 4.04 -29.24
C ASP A 176 -19.01 4.05 -30.27
N THR A 177 -19.27 5.26 -30.78
CA THR A 177 -20.35 5.50 -31.75
C THR A 177 -20.16 4.73 -33.05
N ALA A 178 -18.89 4.51 -33.47
CA ALA A 178 -18.57 3.74 -34.68
C ALA A 178 -18.94 2.27 -34.53
N THR A 179 -18.57 1.66 -33.39
CA THR A 179 -18.96 0.28 -33.08
C THR A 179 -20.48 0.18 -32.89
N HIS A 180 -21.15 1.16 -32.27
CA HIS A 180 -22.60 1.17 -32.14
C HIS A 180 -23.30 1.22 -33.51
N ALA A 181 -22.89 2.14 -34.39
CA ALA A 181 -23.43 2.24 -35.75
C ALA A 181 -23.23 0.93 -36.53
N ARG A 182 -22.07 0.32 -36.44
CA ARG A 182 -21.79 -0.98 -37.07
C ARG A 182 -22.71 -2.09 -36.56
N ILE A 183 -22.94 -2.15 -35.25
CA ILE A 183 -23.85 -3.13 -34.63
C ILE A 183 -25.27 -2.95 -35.16
N VAL A 184 -25.77 -1.71 -35.20
CA VAL A 184 -27.12 -1.38 -35.70
C VAL A 184 -27.24 -1.81 -37.17
N ALA A 185 -26.34 -1.40 -38.04
CA ALA A 185 -26.33 -1.74 -39.46
C ALA A 185 -26.32 -3.26 -39.70
N LEU A 186 -25.48 -4.01 -38.97
CA LEU A 186 -25.43 -5.47 -39.08
C LEU A 186 -26.76 -6.12 -38.64
N ARG A 187 -27.39 -5.59 -37.62
CA ARG A 187 -28.70 -6.08 -37.14
C ARG A 187 -29.83 -5.75 -38.09
N GLU A 188 -29.84 -4.58 -38.69
CA GLU A 188 -30.77 -4.18 -39.74
C GLU A 188 -30.60 -5.04 -41.01
N GLY A 189 -29.33 -5.41 -41.34
CA GLY A 189 -29.05 -6.39 -42.39
C GLY A 189 -29.37 -7.85 -42.06
N GLY A 190 -30.13 -8.12 -40.99
CA GLY A 190 -30.67 -9.47 -40.65
C GLY A 190 -29.65 -10.41 -39.99
N LYS A 191 -28.44 -9.95 -39.64
CA LYS A 191 -27.43 -10.81 -38.99
C LYS A 191 -27.87 -11.19 -37.57
N SER A 192 -27.56 -12.43 -37.15
CA SER A 192 -27.85 -12.89 -35.79
C SER A 192 -27.04 -12.14 -34.75
N ILE A 193 -27.43 -12.20 -33.46
CA ILE A 193 -26.69 -11.55 -32.37
C ILE A 193 -25.27 -12.10 -32.27
N ALA A 194 -25.11 -13.40 -32.42
CA ALA A 194 -23.80 -14.06 -32.36
C ALA A 194 -22.90 -13.63 -33.53
N GLU A 195 -23.44 -13.58 -34.74
CA GLU A 195 -22.73 -13.16 -35.95
C GLU A 195 -22.38 -11.66 -35.90
N THR A 196 -23.30 -10.80 -35.43
CA THR A 196 -23.06 -9.38 -35.20
C THR A 196 -21.93 -9.15 -34.20
N ALA A 197 -21.94 -9.87 -33.08
CA ALA A 197 -20.87 -9.80 -32.07
C ALA A 197 -19.50 -10.13 -32.66
N ARG A 198 -19.42 -11.21 -33.45
CA ARG A 198 -18.18 -11.63 -34.13
C ARG A 198 -17.70 -10.58 -35.14
N LEU A 199 -18.58 -10.06 -35.98
CA LEU A 199 -18.24 -9.08 -37.02
C LEU A 199 -17.92 -7.68 -36.48
N ALA A 200 -18.59 -7.28 -35.38
CA ALA A 200 -18.33 -6.00 -34.72
C ALA A 200 -17.16 -6.06 -33.71
N GLY A 201 -16.60 -7.22 -33.42
CA GLY A 201 -15.50 -7.39 -32.46
C GLY A 201 -15.91 -7.10 -31.02
N CYS A 202 -17.14 -7.45 -30.61
CA CYS A 202 -17.68 -7.15 -29.30
C CYS A 202 -18.46 -8.33 -28.68
N SER A 203 -18.85 -8.22 -27.42
CA SER A 203 -19.65 -9.26 -26.75
C SER A 203 -21.11 -9.25 -27.22
N GLN A 204 -21.77 -10.42 -27.15
CA GLN A 204 -23.20 -10.53 -27.43
C GLN A 204 -24.06 -9.66 -26.49
N SER A 205 -23.64 -9.47 -25.23
CA SER A 205 -24.26 -8.57 -24.27
C SER A 205 -24.22 -7.13 -24.71
N GLN A 206 -23.10 -6.70 -25.31
CA GLN A 206 -22.97 -5.35 -25.91
C GLN A 206 -23.90 -5.17 -27.10
N VAL A 207 -24.01 -6.17 -28.00
CA VAL A 207 -24.96 -6.14 -29.12
C VAL A 207 -26.38 -5.97 -28.62
N LYS A 208 -26.81 -6.79 -27.64
CA LYS A 208 -28.17 -6.68 -27.03
C LYS A 208 -28.43 -5.29 -26.46
N ARG A 209 -27.45 -4.72 -25.71
CA ARG A 209 -27.58 -3.39 -25.11
C ARG A 209 -27.70 -2.29 -26.15
N VAL A 210 -26.86 -2.33 -27.20
CA VAL A 210 -26.89 -1.32 -28.27
C VAL A 210 -28.22 -1.40 -29.06
N CYS A 211 -28.69 -2.61 -29.36
CA CYS A 211 -29.99 -2.77 -30.01
C CYS A 211 -31.17 -2.28 -29.16
N ALA A 212 -31.09 -2.46 -27.83
CA ALA A 212 -32.13 -1.92 -26.93
C ALA A 212 -32.12 -0.40 -26.91
N MET A 213 -30.94 0.23 -26.96
CA MET A 213 -30.79 1.71 -27.03
C MET A 213 -31.23 2.27 -28.39
N ALA A 214 -31.05 1.53 -29.48
CA ALA A 214 -31.43 1.95 -30.83
C ALA A 214 -32.92 1.77 -31.16
N ARG A 215 -33.65 1.01 -30.33
CA ARG A 215 -35.12 0.91 -30.50
C ARG A 215 -35.74 2.22 -30.06
N PRO A 216 -36.48 2.96 -30.94
CA PRO A 216 -37.24 4.12 -30.50
C PRO A 216 -38.20 3.65 -29.37
N ALA A 217 -38.33 4.43 -28.31
CA ALA A 217 -39.32 4.20 -27.28
C ALA A 217 -40.66 4.11 -28.01
N VAL A 218 -41.29 2.94 -27.95
CA VAL A 218 -42.66 2.75 -28.49
C VAL A 218 -43.55 3.62 -27.63
N GLY A 219 -43.76 4.87 -28.10
CA GLY A 219 -44.67 5.79 -27.50
C GLY A 219 -46.06 5.21 -27.56
N ASP A 220 -46.82 5.37 -26.52
CA ASP A 220 -48.22 5.09 -26.33
C ASP A 220 -49.09 5.49 -27.56
N LYS A 221 -49.25 4.53 -28.47
CA LYS A 221 -50.28 4.60 -29.49
C LYS A 221 -51.55 3.88 -29.00
N LYS A 222 -52.00 4.19 -27.80
CA LYS A 222 -53.23 3.63 -27.26
C LYS A 222 -54.29 4.66 -26.82
N GLU A 223 -54.10 5.92 -27.16
CA GLU A 223 -55.06 6.96 -26.73
C GLU A 223 -55.78 7.73 -27.87
N LEU A 224 -55.65 7.30 -29.13
CA LEU A 224 -56.32 7.95 -30.27
C LEU A 224 -57.31 7.06 -31.01
N ALA A 225 -57.88 6.03 -30.36
CA ALA A 225 -58.91 5.19 -30.91
C ALA A 225 -60.16 5.10 -29.99
N ARG A 226 -60.42 6.18 -29.22
CA ARG A 226 -61.70 6.35 -28.49
C ARG A 226 -62.07 7.83 -28.46
N SER A 227 -62.51 8.33 -29.58
CA SER A 227 -63.36 9.50 -29.68
C SER A 227 -64.24 9.36 -30.94
#